data_f08d42d521abf9763279d3c278670e2c
#
_entry.id   f08d42d521abf9763279d3c278670e2c
#
_cell.length_a   1.000
_cell.length_b   1.000
_cell.length_c   1.000
_cell.angle_alpha   90.00
_cell.angle_beta   90.00
_cell.angle_gamma   90.00
#
_symmetry.space_group_name_H-M   'P 1'
#
loop_
_entity.id
_entity.type
_entity.pdbx_description
1 polymer ?
#
loop_
_entity_poly.entity_id
_entity_poly.type
_entity_poly.pdbx_seq_one_letter_code
_entity_poly.pdbx_strand_id
1 'polypeptide(L)'
;MQNIFFDYQKVLSYNALISIIIGERGVGKSYGSKKYVINRFLKKGEEFVYLRRYKTELKQSVPKFFDDIIANNEFKNKLVVKGNNFYIDGKISGYALALSTANIMKSTSFAKVKTIIFDEFIIDKGCYHYLSNEVTQFLDLIETIGRLRNIRVIMLGNAISITNPYFMYFDLRLPYKNDTITFKDGSILVHYIKNEKYREVKKASRFGKLIDGTEYGKYAIDNEFLRDSKSFIAKKDTHSKYFFTLIINGIKYGIWVSTKTNMFFVSKDYDPYSNMIYAILNEDHKENTILVKPSAHPLIKSVINHYRLGLLSFESQKIKNEVLNALSKYLTY
;
A
#
# COMPACT_ATOMS: atom_id res chain seq x y z
N MET A 1 5.12 30.34 -13.45
CA MET A 1 5.09 28.90 -13.81
C MET A 1 3.83 28.28 -13.21
N GLN A 2 2.96 27.69 -14.05
CA GLN A 2 1.82 26.93 -13.52
C GLN A 2 2.36 25.78 -12.68
N ASN A 3 1.79 25.58 -11.48
CA ASN A 3 2.21 24.53 -10.57
C ASN A 3 1.87 23.16 -11.20
N ILE A 4 2.90 22.45 -11.67
CA ILE A 4 2.76 21.12 -12.29
C ILE A 4 2.70 20.00 -11.23
N PHE A 5 2.86 20.32 -9.95
CA PHE A 5 2.83 19.38 -8.85
C PHE A 5 1.45 19.23 -8.23
N PHE A 6 1.27 18.15 -7.51
CA PHE A 6 0.02 17.81 -6.85
C PHE A 6 -0.40 18.87 -5.80
N ASP A 7 -1.66 19.32 -5.89
CA ASP A 7 -2.25 20.23 -4.92
C ASP A 7 -3.04 19.49 -3.84
N TYR A 8 -2.62 19.70 -2.60
CA TYR A 8 -3.26 19.11 -1.42
C TYR A 8 -4.61 19.74 -1.06
N GLN A 9 -4.89 20.97 -1.46
CA GLN A 9 -6.09 21.71 -1.02
C GLN A 9 -7.38 20.94 -1.30
N LYS A 10 -7.50 20.38 -2.52
CA LYS A 10 -8.66 19.58 -2.92
C LYS A 10 -8.87 18.37 -2.00
N VAL A 11 -7.81 17.61 -1.68
CA VAL A 11 -7.89 16.41 -0.83
C VAL A 11 -8.22 16.78 0.61
N LEU A 12 -7.58 17.82 1.11
CA LEU A 12 -7.75 18.27 2.49
C LEU A 12 -9.14 18.87 2.76
N SER A 13 -9.82 19.40 1.72
CA SER A 13 -11.17 19.99 1.83
C SER A 13 -12.25 18.95 2.18
N TYR A 14 -12.04 17.68 1.85
CA TYR A 14 -12.96 16.59 2.23
C TYR A 14 -12.98 16.29 3.72
N ASN A 15 -11.97 16.75 4.47
CA ASN A 15 -11.84 16.56 5.92
C ASN A 15 -11.95 15.09 6.40
N ALA A 16 -11.56 14.14 5.56
CA ALA A 16 -11.53 12.72 5.92
C ALA A 16 -10.53 12.44 7.04
N LEU A 17 -10.82 11.44 7.88
CA LEU A 17 -9.88 10.93 8.89
C LEU A 17 -8.64 10.33 8.21
N ILE A 18 -8.84 9.50 7.18
CA ILE A 18 -7.78 8.87 6.42
C ILE A 18 -7.88 9.32 4.96
N SER A 19 -6.84 9.98 4.47
CA SER A 19 -6.69 10.37 3.07
C SER A 19 -5.61 9.52 2.42
N ILE A 20 -5.98 8.63 1.52
CA ILE A 20 -5.08 7.76 0.76
C ILE A 20 -4.80 8.43 -0.58
N ILE A 21 -3.55 8.80 -0.83
CA ILE A 21 -3.11 9.50 -2.03
C ILE A 21 -2.17 8.61 -2.82
N ILE A 22 -2.62 8.17 -3.99
CA ILE A 22 -1.86 7.30 -4.90
C ILE A 22 -1.55 8.08 -6.17
N GLY A 23 -0.34 7.93 -6.64
CA GLY A 23 0.09 8.58 -7.88
C GLY A 23 1.51 8.22 -8.28
N GLU A 24 1.93 8.73 -9.42
CA GLU A 24 3.25 8.52 -9.98
C GLU A 24 4.38 9.07 -9.09
N ARG A 25 5.58 8.52 -9.29
CA ARG A 25 6.79 9.00 -8.59
C ARG A 25 7.15 10.42 -9.05
N GLY A 26 7.48 11.29 -8.07
CA GLY A 26 7.96 12.64 -8.33
C GLY A 26 6.86 13.69 -8.49
N VAL A 27 5.56 13.33 -8.47
CA VAL A 27 4.44 14.30 -8.64
C VAL A 27 4.25 15.23 -7.42
N GLY A 28 5.08 15.12 -6.39
CA GLY A 28 5.08 16.04 -5.24
C GLY A 28 4.26 15.58 -4.02
N LYS A 29 3.86 14.31 -3.95
CA LYS A 29 3.08 13.78 -2.81
C LYS A 29 3.74 14.02 -1.45
N SER A 30 4.96 13.50 -1.26
CA SER A 30 5.69 13.63 0.01
C SER A 30 6.08 15.09 0.29
N TYR A 31 6.51 15.83 -0.73
CA TYR A 31 6.85 17.23 -0.61
C TYR A 31 5.67 18.09 -0.11
N GLY A 32 4.50 17.94 -0.74
CA GLY A 32 3.29 18.68 -0.35
C GLY A 32 2.82 18.33 1.06
N SER A 33 2.94 17.06 1.49
CA SER A 33 2.59 16.66 2.86
C SER A 33 3.51 17.30 3.91
N LYS A 34 4.82 17.41 3.62
CA LYS A 34 5.78 18.12 4.48
C LYS A 34 5.44 19.60 4.59
N LYS A 35 5.19 20.28 3.47
CA LYS A 35 4.72 21.70 3.48
C LYS A 35 3.46 21.87 4.30
N TYR A 36 2.50 20.97 4.17
CA TYR A 36 1.26 21.03 4.91
C TYR A 36 1.51 21.00 6.43
N VAL A 37 2.27 20.02 6.93
CA VAL A 37 2.49 19.89 8.39
C VAL A 37 3.35 21.02 8.94
N ILE A 38 4.35 21.52 8.20
CA ILE A 38 5.15 22.70 8.61
C ILE A 38 4.23 23.92 8.73
N ASN A 39 3.38 24.18 7.75
CA ASN A 39 2.43 25.30 7.79
C ASN A 39 1.43 25.18 8.96
N ARG A 40 0.97 23.94 9.27
CA ARG A 40 0.07 23.70 10.41
C ARG A 40 0.78 23.98 11.73
N PHE A 41 2.04 23.57 11.87
CA PHE A 41 2.83 23.87 13.06
C PHE A 41 3.06 25.39 13.22
N LEU A 42 3.50 26.07 12.16
CA LEU A 42 3.76 27.52 12.21
C LEU A 42 2.51 28.35 12.51
N LYS A 43 1.35 27.96 11.95
CA LYS A 43 0.10 28.70 12.15
C LYS A 43 -0.64 28.36 13.43
N LYS A 44 -0.55 27.12 13.92
CA LYS A 44 -1.42 26.61 15.00
C LYS A 44 -0.68 25.83 16.08
N GLY A 45 0.63 25.62 15.97
CA GLY A 45 1.41 24.79 16.90
C GLY A 45 1.03 23.29 16.83
N GLU A 46 0.40 22.84 15.74
CA GLU A 46 0.01 21.45 15.56
C GLU A 46 1.22 20.60 15.18
N GLU A 47 1.51 19.60 16.01
CA GLU A 47 2.58 18.64 15.78
C GLU A 47 2.13 17.53 14.81
N PHE A 48 3.11 16.82 14.23
CA PHE A 48 2.86 15.73 13.32
C PHE A 48 3.65 14.47 13.67
N VAL A 49 3.21 13.33 13.12
CA VAL A 49 3.95 12.08 13.10
C VAL A 49 4.29 11.74 11.65
N TYR A 50 5.57 11.48 11.39
CA TYR A 50 6.05 10.86 10.16
C TYR A 50 6.21 9.37 10.40
N LEU A 51 5.39 8.57 9.74
CA LEU A 51 5.29 7.14 9.92
C LEU A 51 5.90 6.41 8.72
N ARG A 52 6.76 5.44 9.01
CA ARG A 52 7.25 4.43 8.07
C ARG A 52 6.94 3.05 8.62
N ARG A 53 7.01 2.03 7.80
CA ARG A 53 6.72 0.65 8.26
C ARG A 53 7.79 0.12 9.18
N TYR A 54 9.06 0.25 8.82
CA TYR A 54 10.21 -0.29 9.56
C TYR A 54 11.16 0.78 10.07
N LYS A 55 11.85 0.47 11.17
CA LYS A 55 12.92 1.34 11.70
C LYS A 55 14.07 1.56 10.72
N THR A 56 14.38 0.56 9.89
CA THR A 56 15.42 0.66 8.85
C THR A 56 15.11 1.72 7.81
N GLU A 57 13.83 1.88 7.44
CA GLU A 57 13.38 2.93 6.53
C GLU A 57 13.52 4.32 7.16
N LEU A 58 13.23 4.45 8.46
CA LEU A 58 13.40 5.71 9.19
C LEU A 58 14.87 6.17 9.24
N LYS A 59 15.81 5.25 9.46
CA LYS A 59 17.24 5.59 9.48
C LYS A 59 17.70 6.28 8.20
N GLN A 60 17.10 5.95 7.06
CA GLN A 60 17.45 6.54 5.77
C GLN A 60 16.64 7.81 5.46
N SER A 61 15.36 7.86 5.82
CA SER A 61 14.44 8.92 5.41
C SER A 61 14.40 10.10 6.37
N VAL A 62 14.51 9.86 7.68
CA VAL A 62 14.38 10.90 8.72
C VAL A 62 15.46 11.97 8.64
N PRO A 63 16.76 11.65 8.51
CA PRO A 63 17.80 12.67 8.41
C PRO A 63 17.59 13.66 7.25
N LYS A 64 16.96 13.19 6.17
CA LYS A 64 16.72 13.93 4.93
C LYS A 64 15.30 14.52 4.83
N PHE A 65 14.53 14.49 5.92
CA PHE A 65 13.11 14.86 5.86
C PHE A 65 12.89 16.31 5.40
N PHE A 66 13.74 17.25 5.82
CA PHE A 66 13.61 18.65 5.45
C PHE A 66 14.49 19.09 4.27
N ASP A 67 15.36 18.24 3.73
CA ASP A 67 16.36 18.64 2.71
C ASP A 67 15.74 19.28 1.47
N ASP A 68 14.68 18.70 0.94
CA ASP A 68 13.96 19.22 -0.23
C ASP A 68 13.22 20.54 0.04
N ILE A 69 12.71 20.71 1.26
CA ILE A 69 12.06 21.95 1.71
C ILE A 69 13.09 23.07 1.87
N ILE A 70 14.24 22.77 2.47
CA ILE A 70 15.35 23.72 2.65
C ILE A 70 15.94 24.12 1.31
N ALA A 71 16.19 23.14 0.42
CA ALA A 71 16.75 23.40 -0.91
C ALA A 71 15.86 24.33 -1.77
N ASN A 72 14.55 24.31 -1.57
CA ASN A 72 13.60 25.18 -2.29
C ASN A 72 13.34 26.53 -1.59
N ASN A 73 14.00 26.81 -0.45
CA ASN A 73 13.85 28.06 0.32
C ASN A 73 12.38 28.44 0.61
N GLU A 74 11.53 27.43 0.86
CA GLU A 74 10.09 27.63 1.04
C GLU A 74 9.75 28.30 2.38
N PHE A 75 10.60 28.10 3.40
CA PHE A 75 10.41 28.63 4.74
C PHE A 75 11.68 29.32 5.23
N LYS A 76 11.51 30.48 5.87
CA LYS A 76 12.62 31.22 6.53
C LYS A 76 13.01 30.61 7.87
N ASN A 77 12.19 29.70 8.39
CA ASN A 77 12.34 29.08 9.68
C ASN A 77 13.50 28.08 9.70
N LYS A 78 14.15 27.92 10.84
CA LYS A 78 15.22 26.93 11.03
C LYS A 78 14.61 25.54 11.22
N LEU A 79 14.78 24.69 10.20
CA LEU A 79 14.29 23.32 10.17
C LEU A 79 15.42 22.37 10.54
N VAL A 80 15.23 21.54 11.57
CA VAL A 80 16.29 20.63 12.09
C VAL A 80 15.69 19.28 12.45
N VAL A 81 16.44 18.22 12.19
CA VAL A 81 16.14 16.86 12.66
C VAL A 81 17.16 16.48 13.73
N LYS A 82 16.69 15.97 14.88
CA LYS A 82 17.55 15.41 15.93
C LYS A 82 16.98 14.06 16.38
N GLY A 83 17.72 12.98 16.08
CA GLY A 83 17.22 11.63 16.31
C GLY A 83 15.91 11.36 15.54
N ASN A 84 14.86 11.00 16.24
CA ASN A 84 13.53 10.79 15.68
C ASN A 84 12.58 11.98 15.85
N ASN A 85 13.09 13.16 16.17
CA ASN A 85 12.28 14.35 16.40
C ASN A 85 12.58 15.44 15.37
N PHE A 86 11.52 16.11 14.94
CA PHE A 86 11.57 17.25 14.03
C PHE A 86 11.42 18.56 14.83
N TYR A 87 12.23 19.54 14.49
CA TYR A 87 12.24 20.84 15.17
C TYR A 87 12.08 21.97 14.15
N ILE A 88 11.25 22.95 14.51
CA ILE A 88 11.11 24.22 13.81
C ILE A 88 11.39 25.34 14.80
N ASP A 89 12.38 26.18 14.52
CA ASP A 89 12.85 27.27 15.38
C ASP A 89 13.10 26.81 16.84
N GLY A 90 13.73 25.63 16.97
CA GLY A 90 14.08 25.02 18.25
C GLY A 90 12.94 24.35 19.01
N LYS A 91 11.69 24.43 18.54
CA LYS A 91 10.52 23.78 19.16
C LYS A 91 10.23 22.45 18.46
N ILE A 92 9.80 21.45 19.23
CA ILE A 92 9.39 20.15 18.66
C ILE A 92 8.15 20.37 17.80
N SER A 93 8.23 19.98 16.53
CA SER A 93 7.15 20.08 15.56
C SER A 93 6.59 18.70 15.15
N GLY A 94 7.34 17.62 15.40
CA GLY A 94 6.88 16.29 15.06
C GLY A 94 7.83 15.17 15.47
N TYR A 95 7.38 13.95 15.21
CA TYR A 95 8.05 12.70 15.61
C TYR A 95 8.10 11.73 14.44
N ALA A 96 9.18 10.96 14.35
CA ALA A 96 9.33 9.86 13.41
C ALA A 96 9.08 8.53 14.12
N LEU A 97 8.11 7.76 13.63
CA LEU A 97 7.71 6.47 14.23
C LEU A 97 7.77 5.34 13.18
N ALA A 98 8.10 4.13 13.64
CA ALA A 98 7.97 2.93 12.84
C ALA A 98 6.75 2.11 13.26
N LEU A 99 5.91 1.74 12.31
CA LEU A 99 4.72 0.92 12.57
C LEU A 99 5.07 -0.41 13.24
N SER A 100 6.18 -1.04 12.82
CA SER A 100 6.69 -2.29 13.40
C SER A 100 7.01 -2.23 14.90
N THR A 101 7.04 -1.03 15.48
CA THR A 101 7.29 -0.82 16.91
C THR A 101 6.27 0.08 17.58
N ALA A 102 5.13 0.29 16.94
CA ALA A 102 4.05 1.16 17.44
C ALA A 102 3.52 0.71 18.82
N ASN A 103 3.48 -0.60 19.06
CA ASN A 103 3.02 -1.17 20.34
C ASN A 103 3.82 -0.68 21.57
N ILE A 104 5.09 -0.30 21.39
CA ILE A 104 5.95 0.21 22.48
C ILE A 104 5.56 1.65 22.85
N MET A 105 4.86 2.35 21.95
CA MET A 105 4.53 3.78 22.11
C MET A 105 3.20 4.03 22.84
N LYS A 106 2.49 2.99 23.29
CA LYS A 106 1.17 3.11 23.94
C LYS A 106 1.16 4.00 25.19
N SER A 107 2.30 4.14 25.86
CA SER A 107 2.46 5.01 27.04
C SER A 107 2.91 6.45 26.71
N THR A 108 3.24 6.75 25.45
CA THR A 108 3.72 8.08 25.04
C THR A 108 2.55 9.01 24.77
N SER A 109 2.65 10.24 25.29
CA SER A 109 1.64 11.28 25.06
C SER A 109 1.97 12.08 23.79
N PHE A 110 1.04 12.12 22.85
CA PHE A 110 1.12 12.90 21.61
C PHE A 110 0.10 14.04 21.59
N ALA A 111 0.00 14.80 22.70
CA ALA A 111 -1.10 15.74 22.96
C ALA A 111 -1.34 16.78 21.85
N LYS A 112 -0.31 17.25 21.18
CA LYS A 112 -0.38 18.26 20.12
C LYS A 112 -0.38 17.69 18.71
N VAL A 113 -0.21 16.38 18.55
CA VAL A 113 -0.22 15.73 17.23
C VAL A 113 -1.63 15.79 16.64
N LYS A 114 -1.72 16.34 15.43
CA LYS A 114 -2.96 16.48 14.65
C LYS A 114 -2.88 15.81 13.29
N THR A 115 -1.67 15.48 12.82
CA THR A 115 -1.48 14.85 11.50
C THR A 115 -0.51 13.70 11.59
N ILE A 116 -0.86 12.57 10.97
CA ILE A 116 0.02 11.43 10.72
C ILE A 116 0.27 11.36 9.22
N ILE A 117 1.53 11.34 8.80
CA ILE A 117 1.94 11.09 7.41
C ILE A 117 2.50 9.69 7.37
N PHE A 118 1.80 8.75 6.71
CA PHE A 118 2.31 7.42 6.44
C PHE A 118 2.85 7.36 5.01
N ASP A 119 4.15 7.54 4.88
CA ASP A 119 4.80 7.56 3.57
C ASP A 119 5.20 6.16 3.11
N GLU A 120 4.99 5.87 1.81
CA GLU A 120 5.22 4.56 1.18
C GLU A 120 4.44 3.40 1.84
N PHE A 121 3.13 3.60 2.08
CA PHE A 121 2.29 2.55 2.65
C PHE A 121 2.09 1.36 1.69
N ILE A 122 2.22 1.53 0.38
CA ILE A 122 2.26 0.45 -0.60
C ILE A 122 3.71 0.03 -0.81
N ILE A 123 3.98 -1.27 -0.63
CA ILE A 123 5.32 -1.84 -0.79
C ILE A 123 5.58 -2.15 -2.26
N ASP A 124 6.73 -1.69 -2.76
CA ASP A 124 7.33 -2.14 -4.01
C ASP A 124 8.04 -3.50 -3.82
N LYS A 125 8.61 -4.06 -4.88
CA LYS A 125 9.46 -5.24 -4.81
C LYS A 125 10.71 -4.93 -3.98
N GLY A 126 11.14 -5.86 -3.14
CA GLY A 126 12.36 -5.73 -2.34
C GLY A 126 12.34 -6.59 -1.10
N CYS A 127 13.21 -6.26 -0.15
CA CYS A 127 13.37 -6.99 1.12
C CYS A 127 12.28 -6.68 2.16
N TYR A 128 11.39 -5.72 1.91
CA TYR A 128 10.32 -5.38 2.83
C TYR A 128 9.02 -6.13 2.51
N HIS A 129 8.29 -6.51 3.58
CA HIS A 129 6.98 -7.14 3.52
C HIS A 129 5.99 -6.34 4.37
N TYR A 130 4.68 -6.56 4.18
CA TYR A 130 3.69 -6.08 5.12
C TYR A 130 3.87 -6.79 6.47
N LEU A 131 3.58 -6.06 7.56
CA LEU A 131 3.60 -6.64 8.90
C LEU A 131 2.43 -7.61 9.08
N SER A 132 2.60 -8.61 9.94
CA SER A 132 1.45 -9.40 10.39
C SER A 132 0.45 -8.47 11.06
N ASN A 133 -0.83 -8.59 10.69
CA ASN A 133 -1.92 -7.73 11.19
C ASN A 133 -1.62 -6.20 11.05
N GLU A 134 -0.97 -5.81 9.96
CA GLU A 134 -0.48 -4.44 9.75
C GLU A 134 -1.58 -3.38 9.93
N VAL A 135 -2.77 -3.63 9.40
CA VAL A 135 -3.89 -2.68 9.50
C VAL A 135 -4.35 -2.50 10.92
N THR A 136 -4.44 -3.58 11.71
CA THR A 136 -4.78 -3.51 13.14
C THR A 136 -3.75 -2.71 13.92
N GLN A 137 -2.44 -2.97 13.70
CA GLN A 137 -1.36 -2.20 14.34
C GLN A 137 -1.42 -0.71 13.96
N PHE A 138 -1.79 -0.41 12.71
CA PHE A 138 -1.97 0.96 12.24
C PHE A 138 -3.16 1.64 12.90
N LEU A 139 -4.29 0.95 13.05
CA LEU A 139 -5.47 1.48 13.73
C LEU A 139 -5.21 1.70 15.23
N ASP A 140 -4.51 0.77 15.91
CA ASP A 140 -4.07 0.93 17.29
C ASP A 140 -3.17 2.16 17.48
N LEU A 141 -2.28 2.43 16.50
CA LEU A 141 -1.44 3.63 16.53
C LEU A 141 -2.26 4.91 16.36
N ILE A 142 -3.23 4.91 15.44
CA ILE A 142 -4.15 6.05 15.25
C ILE A 142 -4.91 6.33 16.54
N GLU A 143 -5.44 5.30 17.19
CA GLU A 143 -6.16 5.41 18.46
C GLU A 143 -5.23 5.94 19.57
N THR A 144 -4.02 5.40 19.67
CA THR A 144 -3.01 5.84 20.68
C THR A 144 -2.66 7.33 20.53
N ILE A 145 -2.49 7.80 19.30
CA ILE A 145 -2.15 9.19 19.00
C ILE A 145 -3.39 10.08 19.10
N GLY A 146 -4.49 9.66 18.50
CA GLY A 146 -5.70 10.46 18.37
C GLY A 146 -6.55 10.46 19.64
N ARG A 147 -6.75 9.31 20.25
CA ARG A 147 -7.75 9.10 21.31
C ARG A 147 -9.10 9.69 20.88
N LEU A 148 -9.66 10.61 21.65
CA LEU A 148 -10.92 11.31 21.34
C LEU A 148 -10.71 12.61 20.54
N ARG A 149 -9.47 12.89 20.09
CA ARG A 149 -9.16 14.13 19.37
C ARG A 149 -9.36 13.94 17.87
N ASN A 150 -9.76 15.00 17.21
CA ASN A 150 -9.81 15.02 15.76
C ASN A 150 -8.39 15.12 15.20
N ILE A 151 -7.92 14.04 14.56
CA ILE A 151 -6.64 13.95 13.87
C ILE A 151 -6.86 13.65 12.40
N ARG A 152 -5.81 13.75 11.60
CA ARG A 152 -5.82 13.41 10.17
C ARG A 152 -4.68 12.48 9.85
N VAL A 153 -4.96 11.50 9.02
CA VAL A 153 -3.95 10.57 8.48
C VAL A 153 -3.83 10.78 6.98
N ILE A 154 -2.61 10.99 6.50
CA ILE A 154 -2.28 11.11 5.08
C ILE A 154 -1.41 9.92 4.71
N MET A 155 -1.93 9.01 3.91
CA MET A 155 -1.22 7.83 3.42
C MET A 155 -0.76 8.06 1.99
N LEU A 156 0.55 7.94 1.74
CA LEU A 156 1.15 8.21 0.44
C LEU A 156 1.68 6.92 -0.17
N GLY A 157 1.27 6.65 -1.41
CA GLY A 157 1.70 5.46 -2.15
C GLY A 157 1.96 5.74 -3.63
N ASN A 158 2.80 4.91 -4.23
CA ASN A 158 2.94 4.85 -5.68
C ASN A 158 1.94 3.84 -6.26
N ALA A 159 1.64 3.92 -7.55
CA ALA A 159 0.76 2.99 -8.24
C ALA A 159 1.48 1.64 -8.49
N ILE A 160 1.55 0.79 -7.48
CA ILE A 160 2.23 -0.51 -7.53
C ILE A 160 1.21 -1.65 -7.58
N SER A 161 0.28 -1.67 -6.64
CA SER A 161 -0.82 -2.65 -6.59
C SER A 161 -2.00 -2.11 -5.79
N ILE A 162 -3.21 -2.32 -6.31
CA ILE A 162 -4.45 -2.09 -5.56
C ILE A 162 -4.69 -3.17 -4.51
N THR A 163 -4.01 -4.31 -4.62
CA THR A 163 -4.11 -5.40 -3.65
C THR A 163 -3.05 -5.21 -2.57
N ASN A 164 -3.42 -4.49 -1.56
CA ASN A 164 -2.62 -4.26 -0.36
C ASN A 164 -3.53 -4.41 0.88
N PRO A 165 -2.98 -4.62 2.08
CA PRO A 165 -3.77 -4.89 3.28
C PRO A 165 -4.84 -3.83 3.58
N TYR A 166 -4.56 -2.56 3.32
CA TYR A 166 -5.48 -1.45 3.61
C TYR A 166 -6.69 -1.46 2.67
N PHE A 167 -6.45 -1.64 1.36
CA PHE A 167 -7.52 -1.73 0.37
C PHE A 167 -8.41 -2.96 0.61
N MET A 168 -7.80 -4.08 0.99
CA MET A 168 -8.53 -5.31 1.31
C MET A 168 -9.37 -5.16 2.58
N TYR A 169 -8.77 -4.65 3.66
CA TYR A 169 -9.41 -4.54 4.97
C TYR A 169 -10.62 -3.60 4.95
N PHE A 170 -10.50 -2.45 4.29
CA PHE A 170 -11.57 -1.45 4.22
C PHE A 170 -12.48 -1.61 2.99
N ASP A 171 -12.26 -2.63 2.14
CA ASP A 171 -12.95 -2.85 0.85
C ASP A 171 -12.89 -1.61 -0.06
N LEU A 172 -11.70 -1.05 -0.23
CA LEU A 172 -11.47 0.13 -1.03
C LEU A 172 -11.29 -0.20 -2.50
N ARG A 173 -11.62 0.78 -3.34
CA ARG A 173 -11.37 0.75 -4.78
C ARG A 173 -10.84 2.09 -5.26
N LEU A 174 -10.23 2.10 -6.44
CA LEU A 174 -9.84 3.34 -7.10
C LEU A 174 -11.05 4.09 -7.65
N PRO A 175 -10.98 5.42 -7.68
CA PRO A 175 -11.99 6.22 -8.36
C PRO A 175 -11.94 5.95 -9.87
N TYR A 176 -13.12 5.75 -10.48
CA TYR A 176 -13.22 5.41 -11.91
C TYR A 176 -13.32 6.66 -12.80
N LYS A 177 -14.35 7.48 -12.62
CA LYS A 177 -14.60 8.69 -13.44
C LYS A 177 -13.89 9.92 -12.87
N ASN A 178 -13.95 10.10 -11.57
CA ASN A 178 -13.34 11.22 -10.85
C ASN A 178 -11.95 10.84 -10.36
N ASP A 179 -11.19 11.81 -9.83
CA ASP A 179 -9.89 11.54 -9.19
C ASP A 179 -10.03 11.09 -7.74
N THR A 180 -11.24 11.19 -7.18
CA THR A 180 -11.50 11.02 -5.74
C THR A 180 -12.76 10.21 -5.51
N ILE A 181 -12.72 9.33 -4.52
CA ILE A 181 -13.87 8.59 -3.99
C ILE A 181 -13.78 8.51 -2.46
N THR A 182 -14.92 8.53 -1.79
CA THR A 182 -15.01 8.40 -0.33
C THR A 182 -15.66 7.09 0.07
N PHE A 183 -15.28 6.59 1.23
CA PHE A 183 -15.78 5.36 1.86
C PHE A 183 -16.07 5.62 3.34
N LYS A 184 -16.82 4.70 3.97
CA LYS A 184 -17.14 4.75 5.41
C LYS A 184 -17.66 6.13 5.81
N ASP A 185 -18.73 6.57 5.16
CA ASP A 185 -19.41 7.86 5.41
C ASP A 185 -18.44 9.07 5.38
N GLY A 186 -17.51 9.05 4.42
CA GLY A 186 -16.54 10.12 4.25
C GLY A 186 -15.29 10.04 5.15
N SER A 187 -15.22 9.06 6.05
CA SER A 187 -14.05 8.88 6.93
C SER A 187 -12.78 8.47 6.19
N ILE A 188 -12.90 7.77 5.06
CA ILE A 188 -11.78 7.39 4.20
C ILE A 188 -11.95 8.01 2.83
N LEU A 189 -10.92 8.71 2.38
CA LEU A 189 -10.80 9.27 1.04
C LEU A 189 -9.73 8.51 0.27
N VAL A 190 -10.03 8.09 -0.95
CA VAL A 190 -9.03 7.59 -1.90
C VAL A 190 -8.93 8.60 -3.05
N HIS A 191 -7.74 9.16 -3.22
CA HIS A 191 -7.42 10.07 -4.31
C HIS A 191 -6.35 9.43 -5.21
N TYR A 192 -6.68 9.32 -6.49
CA TYR A 192 -5.77 8.82 -7.52
C TYR A 192 -5.34 9.97 -8.41
N ILE A 193 -4.07 10.36 -8.31
CA ILE A 193 -3.54 11.53 -9.03
C ILE A 193 -3.52 11.23 -10.52
N LYS A 194 -4.22 12.07 -11.28
CA LYS A 194 -4.20 12.11 -12.74
C LYS A 194 -3.62 13.46 -13.16
N ASN A 195 -2.33 13.52 -13.41
CA ASN A 195 -1.65 14.77 -13.75
C ASN A 195 -1.01 14.68 -15.14
N GLU A 196 -1.81 14.96 -16.17
CA GLU A 196 -1.37 14.88 -17.57
C GLU A 196 -0.23 15.85 -17.88
N LYS A 197 -0.27 17.06 -17.34
CA LYS A 197 0.81 18.06 -17.53
C LYS A 197 2.15 17.55 -16.99
N TYR A 198 2.14 16.93 -15.81
CA TYR A 198 3.34 16.33 -15.22
C TYR A 198 3.86 15.18 -16.08
N ARG A 199 2.95 14.34 -16.61
CA ARG A 199 3.30 13.23 -17.51
C ARG A 199 3.96 13.70 -18.79
N GLU A 200 3.42 14.72 -19.43
CA GLU A 200 3.99 15.32 -20.64
C GLU A 200 5.42 15.81 -20.40
N VAL A 201 5.63 16.58 -19.32
CA VAL A 201 6.96 17.07 -18.94
C VAL A 201 7.90 15.90 -18.67
N LYS A 202 7.44 14.87 -17.99
CA LYS A 202 8.24 13.69 -17.68
C LYS A 202 8.58 12.87 -18.93
N LYS A 203 7.63 12.67 -19.85
CA LYS A 203 7.86 12.01 -21.14
C LYS A 203 8.88 12.77 -21.99
N ALA A 204 8.84 14.09 -21.99
CA ALA A 204 9.78 14.93 -22.72
C ALA A 204 11.21 14.90 -22.14
N SER A 205 11.39 14.50 -20.89
CA SER A 205 12.71 14.41 -20.24
C SER A 205 13.60 13.34 -20.89
N ARG A 206 14.93 13.45 -20.74
CA ARG A 206 15.90 12.46 -21.25
C ARG A 206 15.59 11.06 -20.71
N PHE A 207 15.27 10.96 -19.43
CA PHE A 207 14.91 9.68 -18.79
C PHE A 207 13.55 9.17 -19.26
N GLY A 208 12.57 10.07 -19.42
CA GLY A 208 11.24 9.71 -19.95
C GLY A 208 11.32 9.08 -21.34
N LYS A 209 12.12 9.67 -22.24
CA LYS A 209 12.36 9.10 -23.59
C LYS A 209 13.04 7.73 -23.55
N LEU A 210 13.90 7.48 -22.57
CA LEU A 210 14.59 6.18 -22.40
C LEU A 210 13.60 5.06 -22.02
N ILE A 211 12.61 5.37 -21.17
CA ILE A 211 11.69 4.37 -20.62
C ILE A 211 10.34 4.33 -21.35
N ASP A 212 10.12 5.21 -22.31
CA ASP A 212 8.86 5.25 -23.08
C ASP A 212 8.61 3.92 -23.80
N GLY A 213 7.36 3.44 -23.74
CA GLY A 213 6.95 2.15 -24.30
C GLY A 213 7.35 0.91 -23.48
N THR A 214 8.15 1.05 -22.41
CA THR A 214 8.50 -0.08 -21.52
C THR A 214 7.44 -0.30 -20.43
N GLU A 215 7.41 -1.50 -19.80
CA GLU A 215 6.56 -1.75 -18.62
C GLU A 215 6.86 -0.78 -17.48
N TYR A 216 8.14 -0.46 -17.27
CA TYR A 216 8.53 0.53 -16.28
C TYR A 216 8.04 1.94 -16.65
N GLY A 217 8.03 2.30 -17.93
CA GLY A 217 7.49 3.56 -18.42
C GLY A 217 6.00 3.70 -18.15
N LYS A 218 5.22 2.68 -18.39
CA LYS A 218 3.78 2.65 -18.07
C LYS A 218 3.53 2.90 -16.57
N TYR A 219 4.30 2.29 -15.70
CA TYR A 219 4.23 2.55 -14.26
C TYR A 219 4.72 3.95 -13.89
N ALA A 220 5.92 4.32 -14.36
CA ALA A 220 6.60 5.53 -13.91
C ALA A 220 6.03 6.81 -14.51
N ILE A 221 5.51 6.74 -15.75
CA ILE A 221 4.99 7.88 -16.50
C ILE A 221 3.46 7.86 -16.54
N ASP A 222 2.87 6.72 -16.95
CA ASP A 222 1.43 6.64 -17.19
C ASP A 222 0.64 6.30 -15.92
N ASN A 223 1.34 6.11 -14.79
CA ASN A 223 0.75 5.81 -13.48
C ASN A 223 -0.10 4.53 -13.50
N GLU A 224 0.26 3.56 -14.34
CA GLU A 224 -0.36 2.25 -14.33
C GLU A 224 0.15 1.42 -13.16
N PHE A 225 -0.70 0.53 -12.64
CA PHE A 225 -0.30 -0.34 -11.55
C PHE A 225 0.68 -1.41 -12.03
N LEU A 226 1.90 -1.37 -11.52
CA LEU A 226 3.01 -2.23 -11.96
C LEU A 226 2.71 -3.72 -11.82
N ARG A 227 1.92 -4.12 -10.80
CA ARG A 227 1.62 -5.52 -10.49
C ARG A 227 0.24 -5.99 -10.96
N ASP A 228 -0.58 -5.09 -11.46
CA ASP A 228 -1.97 -5.38 -11.81
C ASP A 228 -2.12 -5.66 -13.32
N SER A 229 -1.11 -6.32 -13.91
CA SER A 229 -1.21 -6.76 -15.30
C SER A 229 -2.34 -7.78 -15.47
N LYS A 230 -3.09 -7.71 -16.57
CA LYS A 230 -4.18 -8.66 -16.88
C LYS A 230 -3.67 -10.04 -17.27
N SER A 231 -2.36 -10.29 -17.30
CA SER A 231 -1.77 -11.59 -17.54
C SER A 231 -2.32 -12.61 -16.54
N PHE A 232 -2.64 -13.79 -17.01
CA PHE A 232 -3.22 -14.90 -16.23
C PHE A 232 -4.65 -14.67 -15.71
N ILE A 233 -5.39 -13.66 -16.18
CA ILE A 233 -6.81 -13.54 -15.91
C ILE A 233 -7.58 -14.24 -17.02
N ALA A 234 -8.40 -15.22 -16.64
CA ALA A 234 -9.18 -16.01 -17.58
C ALA A 234 -10.53 -16.41 -16.98
N LYS A 235 -11.43 -16.92 -17.81
CA LYS A 235 -12.62 -17.62 -17.33
C LYS A 235 -12.27 -19.08 -17.04
N LYS A 236 -12.92 -19.66 -16.01
CA LYS A 236 -12.79 -21.08 -15.70
C LYS A 236 -13.24 -21.92 -16.90
N ASP A 237 -12.41 -22.87 -17.32
CA ASP A 237 -12.73 -23.83 -18.36
C ASP A 237 -13.90 -24.74 -17.91
N THR A 238 -14.84 -25.01 -18.80
CA THR A 238 -15.98 -25.89 -18.54
C THR A 238 -15.59 -27.32 -18.16
N HIS A 239 -14.38 -27.76 -18.57
CA HIS A 239 -13.81 -29.06 -18.22
C HIS A 239 -13.00 -29.04 -16.92
N SER A 240 -13.04 -27.93 -16.17
CA SER A 240 -12.33 -27.82 -14.90
C SER A 240 -13.05 -28.61 -13.81
N LYS A 241 -12.30 -29.46 -13.12
CA LYS A 241 -12.74 -30.17 -11.91
C LYS A 241 -12.14 -29.50 -10.68
N TYR A 242 -12.93 -29.46 -9.60
CA TYR A 242 -12.44 -29.00 -8.30
C TYR A 242 -11.29 -29.90 -7.83
N PHE A 243 -10.27 -29.26 -7.22
CA PHE A 243 -9.10 -29.98 -6.75
C PHE A 243 -8.93 -29.83 -5.23
N PHE A 244 -8.82 -28.60 -4.72
CA PHE A 244 -8.77 -28.32 -3.28
C PHE A 244 -9.07 -26.84 -2.99
N THR A 245 -9.19 -26.47 -1.71
CA THR A 245 -9.35 -25.09 -1.27
C THR A 245 -8.10 -24.57 -0.56
N LEU A 246 -7.69 -23.35 -0.87
CA LEU A 246 -6.74 -22.56 -0.08
C LEU A 246 -7.49 -21.55 0.79
N ILE A 247 -7.05 -21.38 2.06
CA ILE A 247 -7.47 -20.26 2.89
C ILE A 247 -6.31 -19.27 2.96
N ILE A 248 -6.62 -18.00 2.70
CA ILE A 248 -5.68 -16.88 2.75
C ILE A 248 -6.39 -15.69 3.38
N ASN A 249 -5.91 -15.20 4.53
CA ASN A 249 -6.50 -14.10 5.30
C ASN A 249 -8.02 -14.32 5.56
N GLY A 250 -8.39 -15.55 5.95
CA GLY A 250 -9.77 -15.93 6.23
C GLY A 250 -10.66 -16.14 5.00
N ILE A 251 -10.15 -15.91 3.80
CA ILE A 251 -10.91 -16.08 2.54
C ILE A 251 -10.55 -17.41 1.90
N LYS A 252 -11.59 -18.15 1.48
CA LYS A 252 -11.47 -19.44 0.78
C LYS A 252 -11.36 -19.22 -0.72
N TYR A 253 -10.40 -19.90 -1.36
CA TYR A 253 -10.18 -19.92 -2.81
C TYR A 253 -10.17 -21.35 -3.31
N GLY A 254 -11.07 -21.71 -4.23
CA GLY A 254 -11.05 -23.00 -4.89
C GLY A 254 -9.97 -23.07 -5.95
N ILE A 255 -9.18 -24.13 -5.92
CA ILE A 255 -8.23 -24.50 -6.96
C ILE A 255 -8.90 -25.55 -7.84
N TRP A 256 -8.96 -25.26 -9.12
CA TRP A 256 -9.57 -26.09 -10.14
C TRP A 256 -8.52 -26.53 -11.15
N VAL A 257 -8.68 -27.69 -11.72
CA VAL A 257 -7.79 -28.21 -12.78
C VAL A 257 -8.59 -28.60 -14.01
N SER A 258 -8.20 -28.08 -15.17
CA SER A 258 -8.79 -28.47 -16.44
C SER A 258 -8.30 -29.87 -16.82
N THR A 259 -9.22 -30.80 -16.98
CA THR A 259 -8.91 -32.19 -17.44
C THR A 259 -8.45 -32.25 -18.89
N LYS A 260 -8.68 -31.20 -19.66
CA LYS A 260 -8.30 -31.10 -21.06
C LYS A 260 -6.92 -30.48 -21.28
N THR A 261 -6.59 -29.45 -20.54
CA THR A 261 -5.37 -28.63 -20.73
C THR A 261 -4.36 -28.77 -19.63
N ASN A 262 -4.70 -29.39 -18.51
CA ASN A 262 -3.94 -29.45 -17.27
C ASN A 262 -3.60 -28.06 -16.69
N MET A 263 -4.33 -27.03 -17.11
CA MET A 263 -4.21 -25.70 -16.53
C MET A 263 -4.92 -25.62 -15.19
N PHE A 264 -4.33 -24.90 -14.26
CA PHE A 264 -4.96 -24.59 -12.98
C PHE A 264 -5.71 -23.27 -13.07
N PHE A 265 -6.79 -23.18 -12.32
CA PHE A 265 -7.60 -21.98 -12.21
C PHE A 265 -7.97 -21.72 -10.76
N VAL A 266 -7.88 -20.47 -10.32
CA VAL A 266 -8.19 -20.04 -8.96
C VAL A 266 -9.39 -19.10 -8.97
N SER A 267 -10.40 -19.42 -8.15
CA SER A 267 -11.61 -18.63 -8.02
C SER A 267 -12.10 -18.55 -6.57
N LYS A 268 -13.08 -17.68 -6.32
CA LYS A 268 -13.86 -17.69 -5.05
C LYS A 268 -14.85 -18.84 -4.96
N ASP A 269 -15.16 -19.46 -6.10
CA ASP A 269 -15.97 -20.66 -6.15
C ASP A 269 -15.15 -21.85 -5.61
N TYR A 270 -15.68 -22.56 -4.61
CA TYR A 270 -15.05 -23.73 -3.98
C TYR A 270 -16.11 -24.73 -3.55
N ASP A 271 -15.71 -25.98 -3.34
CA ASP A 271 -16.60 -27.01 -2.82
C ASP A 271 -16.72 -26.89 -1.29
N PRO A 272 -17.90 -26.49 -0.75
CA PRO A 272 -18.09 -26.30 0.68
C PRO A 272 -18.04 -27.61 1.49
N TYR A 273 -18.22 -28.76 0.82
CA TYR A 273 -18.20 -30.10 1.43
C TYR A 273 -16.82 -30.77 1.38
N SER A 274 -15.85 -30.14 0.76
CA SER A 274 -14.51 -30.69 0.66
C SER A 274 -13.76 -30.63 1.99
N ASN A 275 -13.12 -31.74 2.35
CA ASN A 275 -12.19 -31.83 3.49
C ASN A 275 -10.76 -31.40 3.11
N MET A 276 -10.50 -31.08 1.83
CA MET A 276 -9.19 -30.67 1.33
C MET A 276 -9.06 -29.15 1.42
N ILE A 277 -8.98 -28.63 2.63
CA ILE A 277 -8.86 -27.18 2.91
C ILE A 277 -7.50 -26.93 3.55
N TYR A 278 -6.66 -26.19 2.87
CA TYR A 278 -5.27 -25.91 3.25
C TYR A 278 -5.07 -24.47 3.67
N ALA A 279 -4.52 -24.28 4.87
CA ALA A 279 -4.08 -22.99 5.38
C ALA A 279 -2.56 -22.85 5.17
N ILE A 280 -2.13 -21.70 4.68
CA ILE A 280 -0.70 -21.37 4.47
C ILE A 280 -0.17 -20.54 5.65
N LEU A 281 -1.05 -19.77 6.29
CA LEU A 281 -0.74 -18.90 7.43
C LEU A 281 -1.27 -19.54 8.72
N ASN A 282 -0.55 -19.37 9.82
CA ASN A 282 -0.98 -19.89 11.13
C ASN A 282 -2.33 -19.29 11.55
N GLU A 283 -2.57 -18.03 11.21
CA GLU A 283 -3.81 -17.28 11.53
C GLU A 283 -5.04 -17.86 10.81
N ASP A 284 -4.83 -18.53 9.68
CA ASP A 284 -5.89 -19.17 8.89
C ASP A 284 -6.15 -20.62 9.29
N HIS A 285 -5.31 -21.20 10.17
CA HIS A 285 -5.46 -22.58 10.62
C HIS A 285 -6.60 -22.69 11.64
N LYS A 286 -7.59 -23.54 11.34
CA LYS A 286 -8.77 -23.83 12.16
C LYS A 286 -9.01 -25.34 12.20
N GLU A 287 -9.93 -25.81 13.06
CA GLU A 287 -10.21 -27.23 13.28
C GLU A 287 -10.40 -28.07 11.99
N ASN A 288 -11.03 -27.50 10.98
CA ASN A 288 -11.31 -28.19 9.71
C ASN A 288 -10.34 -27.81 8.59
N THR A 289 -9.11 -27.41 8.92
CA THR A 289 -8.11 -27.02 7.95
C THR A 289 -6.77 -27.73 8.20
N ILE A 290 -6.01 -27.94 7.13
CA ILE A 290 -4.68 -28.53 7.18
C ILE A 290 -3.66 -27.40 7.03
N LEU A 291 -2.85 -27.16 8.07
CA LEU A 291 -1.74 -26.22 7.97
C LEU A 291 -0.61 -26.84 7.15
N VAL A 292 -0.18 -26.16 6.11
CA VAL A 292 0.85 -26.64 5.20
C VAL A 292 2.00 -25.66 5.04
N LYS A 293 3.21 -26.21 4.95
CA LYS A 293 4.39 -25.42 4.52
C LYS A 293 4.45 -25.45 3.00
N PRO A 294 4.26 -24.32 2.29
CA PRO A 294 4.23 -24.29 0.83
C PRO A 294 5.49 -24.87 0.17
N SER A 295 6.65 -24.73 0.81
CA SER A 295 7.92 -25.30 0.33
C SER A 295 8.00 -26.82 0.41
N ALA A 296 7.14 -27.47 1.19
CA ALA A 296 7.17 -28.92 1.42
C ALA A 296 5.95 -29.64 0.83
N HIS A 297 4.76 -29.00 0.82
CA HIS A 297 3.52 -29.69 0.46
C HIS A 297 3.35 -29.86 -1.06
N PRO A 298 3.14 -31.11 -1.56
CA PRO A 298 3.12 -31.39 -3.00
C PRO A 298 2.10 -30.59 -3.80
N LEU A 299 0.87 -30.41 -3.28
CA LEU A 299 -0.20 -29.68 -3.97
C LEU A 299 0.14 -28.19 -4.11
N ILE A 300 0.70 -27.59 -3.08
CA ILE A 300 1.10 -26.17 -3.12
C ILE A 300 2.30 -25.98 -4.03
N LYS A 301 3.27 -26.90 -4.00
CA LYS A 301 4.37 -26.92 -4.99
C LYS A 301 3.84 -27.02 -6.42
N SER A 302 2.81 -27.83 -6.66
CA SER A 302 2.17 -27.94 -7.95
C SER A 302 1.57 -26.61 -8.41
N VAL A 303 0.85 -25.89 -7.54
CA VAL A 303 0.31 -24.54 -7.85
C VAL A 303 1.44 -23.59 -8.22
N ILE A 304 2.52 -23.57 -7.42
CA ILE A 304 3.69 -22.71 -7.68
C ILE A 304 4.34 -23.04 -9.02
N ASN A 305 4.54 -24.32 -9.32
CA ASN A 305 5.13 -24.76 -10.57
C ASN A 305 4.24 -24.43 -11.78
N HIS A 306 2.92 -24.61 -11.67
CA HIS A 306 1.99 -24.22 -12.74
C HIS A 306 2.04 -22.71 -12.99
N TYR A 307 2.15 -21.88 -11.94
CA TYR A 307 2.35 -20.44 -12.10
C TYR A 307 3.65 -20.13 -12.88
N ARG A 308 4.78 -20.76 -12.50
CA ARG A 308 6.08 -20.57 -13.16
C ARG A 308 6.06 -20.97 -14.64
N LEU A 309 5.27 -21.98 -14.97
CA LEU A 309 5.10 -22.47 -16.33
C LEU A 309 4.05 -21.69 -17.15
N GLY A 310 3.38 -20.68 -16.54
CA GLY A 310 2.31 -19.95 -17.20
C GLY A 310 1.00 -20.74 -17.32
N LEU A 311 0.85 -21.83 -16.58
CA LEU A 311 -0.30 -22.73 -16.58
C LEU A 311 -1.28 -22.50 -15.42
N LEU A 312 -1.18 -21.37 -14.71
CA LEU A 312 -2.09 -20.97 -13.65
C LEU A 312 -2.82 -19.70 -14.05
N SER A 313 -4.14 -19.70 -14.00
CA SER A 313 -4.98 -18.52 -14.22
C SER A 313 -5.90 -18.24 -13.05
N PHE A 314 -6.45 -17.03 -13.03
CA PHE A 314 -7.26 -16.52 -11.93
C PHE A 314 -8.55 -15.90 -12.47
N GLU A 315 -9.62 -15.99 -11.69
CA GLU A 315 -10.93 -15.40 -12.03
C GLU A 315 -10.88 -13.87 -12.12
N SER A 316 -10.06 -13.23 -11.29
CA SER A 316 -9.93 -11.77 -11.25
C SER A 316 -8.54 -11.33 -10.82
N GLN A 317 -8.21 -10.07 -11.13
CA GLN A 317 -6.96 -9.45 -10.69
C GLN A 317 -6.82 -9.44 -9.16
N LYS A 318 -7.93 -9.22 -8.44
CA LYS A 318 -7.94 -9.24 -6.98
C LYS A 318 -7.47 -10.61 -6.45
N ILE A 319 -8.08 -11.70 -6.93
CA ILE A 319 -7.73 -13.08 -6.54
C ILE A 319 -6.27 -13.40 -6.89
N LYS A 320 -5.84 -13.05 -8.11
CA LYS A 320 -4.44 -13.20 -8.53
C LYS A 320 -3.48 -12.58 -7.52
N ASN A 321 -3.71 -11.33 -7.17
CA ASN A 321 -2.81 -10.60 -6.30
C ASN A 321 -2.83 -11.14 -4.87
N GLU A 322 -3.99 -11.50 -4.32
CA GLU A 322 -4.14 -12.09 -2.99
C GLU A 322 -3.37 -13.41 -2.88
N VAL A 323 -3.58 -14.31 -3.84
CA VAL A 323 -2.94 -15.63 -3.85
C VAL A 323 -1.44 -15.52 -4.10
N LEU A 324 -1.00 -14.71 -5.08
CA LEU A 324 0.42 -14.54 -5.36
C LEU A 324 1.16 -13.82 -4.23
N ASN A 325 0.52 -12.89 -3.51
CA ASN A 325 1.12 -12.27 -2.33
C ASN A 325 1.34 -13.29 -1.20
N ALA A 326 0.36 -14.15 -0.93
CA ALA A 326 0.49 -15.20 0.09
C ALA A 326 1.59 -16.22 -0.26
N LEU A 327 1.76 -16.50 -1.56
CA LEU A 327 2.78 -17.41 -2.07
C LEU A 327 4.12 -16.72 -2.39
N SER A 328 4.23 -15.40 -2.24
CA SER A 328 5.37 -14.59 -2.74
C SER A 328 6.74 -15.09 -2.27
N LYS A 329 6.86 -15.53 -1.01
CA LYS A 329 8.09 -16.09 -0.43
C LYS A 329 8.57 -17.35 -1.15
N TYR A 330 7.68 -18.05 -1.86
CA TYR A 330 7.93 -19.33 -2.51
C TYR A 330 7.98 -19.21 -4.04
N LEU A 331 7.67 -18.02 -4.57
CA LEU A 331 7.71 -17.72 -5.99
C LEU A 331 9.07 -17.19 -6.46
N THR A 332 9.90 -16.72 -5.53
CA THR A 332 11.29 -16.31 -5.83
C THR A 332 12.14 -17.52 -6.17
N TYR A 333 12.93 -17.40 -7.23
CA TYR A 333 13.89 -18.39 -7.71
C TYR A 333 15.09 -18.49 -6.78
#